data_cefccc416600a47b3a6a38b46b2d9535
#
_entry.id   cefccc416600a47b3a6a38b46b2d9535
#
_cell.length_a   1.000
_cell.length_b   1.000
_cell.length_c   1.000
_cell.angle_alpha   90.00
_cell.angle_beta   90.00
_cell.angle_gamma   90.00
#
_symmetry.space_group_name_H-M   'P 1'
#
loop_
_entity.id
_entity.type
_entity.pdbx_description
1 polymer ?
#
loop_
_entity_poly.entity_id
_entity_poly.type
_entity_poly.pdbx_seq_one_letter_code
_entity_poly.pdbx_strand_id
1 'polypeptide(L)'
;MANQLHRSRKVKIVATLGPSSDTSADIRAMFLAGADIFRLNLSHGDHSAVKRRHQIIRKLEKEFSRPICILADLQGPKLRCGDFHNGGVELCLGEKFTFDLNKNLGDKNRVCLPHPEIFQSAKKNHILLIDDGKVALKVTNKTSDVIECEVTSPGFVSDKKGVNCPDSILDLAPLTLKDKRDLDFVCDLGVDWIALSFVQRAKDIKEIKVLLNNRAGIISKIEKPSAVDVFDEILDQSDGIMVARGDLGVELPIEAVPPIQKRLVMMNTLRRYIHLNS
;
A
#
# COMPACT_ATOMS: atom_id res chain seq x y z
N MET A 1 -14.90 9.12 38.49
CA MET A 1 -13.76 9.91 37.96
C MET A 1 -13.21 9.17 36.77
N ALA A 2 -13.25 9.75 35.58
CA ALA A 2 -12.69 9.13 34.38
C ALA A 2 -11.18 8.97 34.61
N ASN A 3 -10.68 7.76 34.45
CA ASN A 3 -9.25 7.44 34.53
C ASN A 3 -8.58 8.15 33.34
N GLN A 4 -8.05 9.36 33.55
CA GLN A 4 -7.33 10.11 32.52
C GLN A 4 -6.02 9.40 32.23
N LEU A 5 -6.00 8.59 31.16
CA LEU A 5 -4.81 7.89 30.67
C LEU A 5 -3.81 8.92 30.14
N HIS A 6 -2.89 9.37 30.99
CA HIS A 6 -1.81 10.27 30.57
C HIS A 6 -0.63 9.45 30.00
N ARG A 7 -0.21 9.76 28.77
CA ARG A 7 0.97 9.14 28.13
C ARG A 7 2.06 10.19 27.97
N SER A 8 3.20 9.97 28.64
CA SER A 8 4.34 10.89 28.62
C SER A 8 5.20 10.77 27.35
N ARG A 9 5.11 9.65 26.63
CA ARG A 9 5.93 9.45 25.42
C ARG A 9 5.52 10.37 24.27
N LYS A 10 6.52 10.87 23.54
CA LYS A 10 6.31 11.72 22.35
C LYS A 10 5.90 10.91 21.12
N VAL A 11 6.50 9.73 20.93
CA VAL A 11 6.20 8.82 19.81
C VAL A 11 4.79 8.24 19.95
N LYS A 12 4.02 8.25 18.88
CA LYS A 12 2.70 7.63 18.80
C LYS A 12 2.80 6.22 18.23
N ILE A 13 1.96 5.31 18.74
CA ILE A 13 1.90 3.93 18.25
C ILE A 13 0.66 3.78 17.38
N VAL A 14 0.90 3.30 16.15
CA VAL A 14 -0.16 2.90 15.21
C VAL A 14 -0.38 1.40 15.32
N ALA A 15 -1.59 0.97 15.64
CA ALA A 15 -1.99 -0.42 15.68
C ALA A 15 -2.94 -0.75 14.53
N THR A 16 -2.59 -1.73 13.70
CA THR A 16 -3.47 -2.20 12.61
C THR A 16 -4.49 -3.19 13.16
N LEU A 17 -5.77 -2.95 12.87
CA LEU A 17 -6.85 -3.86 13.21
C LEU A 17 -7.08 -4.87 12.08
N GLY A 18 -7.24 -6.13 12.45
CA GLY A 18 -7.48 -7.25 11.56
C GLY A 18 -8.38 -8.30 12.20
N PRO A 19 -8.58 -9.47 11.56
CA PRO A 19 -9.46 -10.53 12.11
C PRO A 19 -9.09 -11.01 13.52
N SER A 20 -7.79 -11.01 13.85
CA SER A 20 -7.28 -11.41 15.19
C SER A 20 -7.41 -10.33 16.26
N SER A 21 -7.89 -9.13 15.90
CA SER A 21 -7.98 -7.97 16.78
C SER A 21 -9.29 -7.20 16.55
N ASP A 22 -10.39 -7.93 16.41
CA ASP A 22 -11.67 -7.41 15.92
C ASP A 22 -12.72 -7.21 17.02
N THR A 23 -12.43 -7.68 18.24
CA THR A 23 -13.36 -7.57 19.35
C THR A 23 -13.18 -6.26 20.13
N SER A 24 -14.23 -5.84 20.82
CA SER A 24 -14.16 -4.67 21.70
C SER A 24 -13.12 -4.85 22.81
N ALA A 25 -12.93 -6.09 23.29
CA ALA A 25 -11.94 -6.42 24.32
C ALA A 25 -10.51 -6.25 23.80
N ASP A 26 -10.23 -6.75 22.59
CA ASP A 26 -8.89 -6.64 21.96
C ASP A 26 -8.51 -5.19 21.66
N ILE A 27 -9.43 -4.44 21.05
CA ILE A 27 -9.19 -3.02 20.71
C ILE A 27 -8.96 -2.20 21.99
N ARG A 28 -9.76 -2.48 23.05
CA ARG A 28 -9.58 -1.85 24.36
C ARG A 28 -8.25 -2.22 25.00
N ALA A 29 -7.84 -3.48 24.94
CA ALA A 29 -6.57 -3.94 25.48
C ALA A 29 -5.37 -3.28 24.76
N MET A 30 -5.41 -3.20 23.42
CA MET A 30 -4.39 -2.49 22.64
C MET A 30 -4.35 -0.99 22.97
N PHE A 31 -5.49 -0.34 23.13
CA PHE A 31 -5.54 1.05 23.56
C PHE A 31 -4.90 1.24 24.92
N LEU A 32 -5.23 0.40 25.90
CA LEU A 32 -4.65 0.46 27.26
C LEU A 32 -3.15 0.15 27.26
N ALA A 33 -2.71 -0.81 26.42
CA ALA A 33 -1.30 -1.14 26.23
C ALA A 33 -0.49 -0.01 25.54
N GLY A 34 -1.19 0.95 24.89
CA GLY A 34 -0.50 2.12 24.39
C GLY A 34 -0.78 2.52 22.95
N ALA A 35 -1.62 1.85 22.18
CA ALA A 35 -1.99 2.30 20.86
C ALA A 35 -2.63 3.70 20.92
N ASP A 36 -2.18 4.61 20.06
CA ASP A 36 -2.71 5.98 19.95
C ASP A 36 -3.56 6.14 18.70
N ILE A 37 -3.24 5.38 17.66
CA ILE A 37 -3.85 5.43 16.34
C ILE A 37 -4.24 4.01 15.95
N PHE A 38 -5.46 3.82 15.47
CA PHE A 38 -5.88 2.54 14.90
C PHE A 38 -5.95 2.64 13.38
N ARG A 39 -5.19 1.78 12.70
CA ARG A 39 -5.20 1.68 11.24
C ARG A 39 -6.24 0.65 10.80
N LEU A 40 -7.16 1.07 9.95
CA LEU A 40 -8.16 0.26 9.26
C LEU A 40 -7.68 0.00 7.83
N ASN A 41 -7.22 -1.23 7.55
CA ASN A 41 -6.75 -1.61 6.22
C ASN A 41 -7.94 -1.99 5.32
N LEU A 42 -8.20 -1.21 4.27
CA LEU A 42 -9.31 -1.41 3.34
C LEU A 42 -8.98 -2.38 2.20
N SER A 43 -7.75 -2.92 2.15
CA SER A 43 -7.41 -3.99 1.20
C SER A 43 -8.15 -5.29 1.50
N HIS A 44 -8.53 -5.50 2.76
CA HIS A 44 -9.18 -6.71 3.26
C HIS A 44 -10.38 -6.37 4.15
N GLY A 45 -11.43 -7.14 4.03
CA GLY A 45 -12.64 -6.97 4.81
C GLY A 45 -13.72 -6.16 4.08
N ASP A 46 -14.91 -6.22 4.62
CA ASP A 46 -16.06 -5.48 4.12
C ASP A 46 -16.30 -4.18 4.92
N HIS A 47 -17.14 -3.33 4.40
CA HIS A 47 -17.52 -2.07 5.04
C HIS A 47 -18.20 -2.28 6.40
N SER A 48 -18.87 -3.42 6.62
CA SER A 48 -19.54 -3.73 7.89
C SER A 48 -18.54 -3.95 9.01
N ALA A 49 -17.45 -4.67 8.75
CA ALA A 49 -16.37 -4.88 9.71
C ALA A 49 -15.63 -3.57 10.02
N VAL A 50 -15.36 -2.75 9.00
CA VAL A 50 -14.75 -1.43 9.18
C VAL A 50 -15.63 -0.53 10.05
N LYS A 51 -16.94 -0.48 9.78
CA LYS A 51 -17.92 0.29 10.58
C LYS A 51 -17.97 -0.17 12.02
N ARG A 52 -17.99 -1.49 12.26
CA ARG A 52 -17.99 -2.06 13.61
C ARG A 52 -16.74 -1.64 14.40
N ARG A 53 -15.55 -1.76 13.80
CA ARG A 53 -14.29 -1.34 14.44
C ARG A 53 -14.29 0.15 14.74
N HIS A 54 -14.70 0.97 13.79
CA HIS A 54 -14.85 2.41 13.98
C HIS A 54 -15.75 2.74 15.18
N GLN A 55 -16.92 2.10 15.26
CA GLN A 55 -17.85 2.32 16.38
C GLN A 55 -17.26 1.93 17.75
N ILE A 56 -16.48 0.84 17.79
CA ILE A 56 -15.78 0.42 19.01
C ILE A 56 -14.77 1.49 19.42
N ILE A 57 -13.97 1.99 18.49
CA ILE A 57 -12.95 3.01 18.78
C ILE A 57 -13.61 4.31 19.29
N ARG A 58 -14.69 4.77 18.64
CA ARG A 58 -15.41 5.98 19.07
C ARG A 58 -16.12 5.82 20.42
N LYS A 59 -16.50 4.57 20.80
CA LYS A 59 -16.97 4.28 22.16
C LYS A 59 -15.86 4.39 23.19
N LEU A 60 -14.67 3.85 22.90
CA LEU A 60 -13.52 3.93 23.80
C LEU A 60 -13.06 5.38 23.97
N GLU A 61 -13.08 6.19 22.93
CA GLU A 61 -12.78 7.61 22.99
C GLU A 61 -13.67 8.33 24.00
N LYS A 62 -14.97 8.03 24.01
CA LYS A 62 -15.93 8.57 24.99
C LYS A 62 -15.70 8.00 26.40
N GLU A 63 -15.46 6.68 26.53
CA GLU A 63 -15.20 6.03 27.81
C GLU A 63 -14.01 6.62 28.55
N PHE A 64 -12.92 6.90 27.82
CA PHE A 64 -11.67 7.40 28.38
C PHE A 64 -11.52 8.94 28.29
N SER A 65 -12.52 9.63 27.75
CA SER A 65 -12.46 11.10 27.50
C SER A 65 -11.16 11.53 26.84
N ARG A 66 -10.71 10.73 25.85
CA ARG A 66 -9.43 10.91 25.18
C ARG A 66 -9.57 10.66 23.67
N PRO A 67 -9.15 11.61 22.80
CA PRO A 67 -9.14 11.41 21.37
C PRO A 67 -8.32 10.18 20.96
N ILE A 68 -8.88 9.38 20.05
CA ILE A 68 -8.24 8.20 19.45
C ILE A 68 -8.29 8.37 17.95
N CYS A 69 -7.12 8.50 17.33
CA CYS A 69 -7.03 8.72 15.90
C CYS A 69 -7.37 7.43 15.11
N ILE A 70 -8.13 7.57 14.03
CA ILE A 70 -8.46 6.52 13.07
C ILE A 70 -7.83 6.85 11.73
N LEU A 71 -6.97 5.96 11.26
CA LEU A 71 -6.32 6.00 9.96
C LEU A 71 -6.94 4.95 9.04
N ALA A 72 -7.62 5.37 7.97
CA ALA A 72 -8.11 4.48 6.92
C ALA A 72 -7.04 4.36 5.83
N ASP A 73 -6.59 3.14 5.54
CA ASP A 73 -5.54 2.86 4.55
C ASP A 73 -6.17 2.24 3.31
N LEU A 74 -6.19 3.00 2.21
CA LEU A 74 -6.74 2.61 0.93
C LEU A 74 -5.84 1.59 0.24
N GLN A 75 -6.45 0.65 -0.48
CA GLN A 75 -5.71 -0.42 -1.16
C GLN A 75 -4.76 0.12 -2.24
N GLY A 76 -5.22 1.11 -3.01
CA GLY A 76 -4.53 1.60 -4.18
C GLY A 76 -4.53 0.62 -5.37
N PRO A 77 -3.90 0.99 -6.48
CA PRO A 77 -3.86 0.18 -7.71
C PRO A 77 -2.86 -0.97 -7.59
N LYS A 78 -3.15 -1.96 -6.75
CA LYS A 78 -2.29 -3.15 -6.62
C LYS A 78 -2.40 -4.02 -7.88
N LEU A 79 -1.30 -4.16 -8.59
CA LEU A 79 -1.20 -4.98 -9.80
C LEU A 79 -1.08 -6.45 -9.41
N ARG A 80 -1.77 -7.34 -10.15
CA ARG A 80 -1.78 -8.78 -9.87
C ARG A 80 -1.78 -9.57 -11.17
N CYS A 81 -1.07 -10.69 -11.20
CA CYS A 81 -1.25 -11.69 -12.26
C CYS A 81 -2.61 -12.38 -12.15
N GLY A 82 -2.99 -13.07 -13.20
CA GLY A 82 -4.20 -13.91 -13.28
C GLY A 82 -4.08 -15.22 -12.50
N ASP A 83 -5.05 -16.10 -12.76
CA ASP A 83 -5.13 -17.42 -12.16
C ASP A 83 -4.42 -18.49 -13.03
N PHE A 84 -4.02 -19.61 -12.44
CA PHE A 84 -3.37 -20.74 -13.08
C PHE A 84 -4.28 -21.98 -13.09
N HIS A 85 -4.09 -22.90 -14.05
CA HIS A 85 -4.86 -24.16 -14.12
C HIS A 85 -4.78 -25.00 -12.84
N ASN A 86 -3.61 -24.99 -12.18
CA ASN A 86 -3.35 -25.82 -11.00
C ASN A 86 -3.05 -24.96 -9.75
N GLY A 87 -3.55 -23.72 -9.70
CA GLY A 87 -3.34 -22.81 -8.57
C GLY A 87 -1.95 -22.18 -8.50
N GLY A 88 -1.06 -22.52 -9.43
CA GLY A 88 0.29 -21.96 -9.52
C GLY A 88 1.27 -22.82 -10.29
N VAL A 89 2.49 -22.30 -10.43
CA VAL A 89 3.58 -22.92 -11.18
C VAL A 89 4.93 -22.65 -10.50
N GLU A 90 5.80 -23.65 -10.52
CA GLU A 90 7.22 -23.47 -10.16
C GLU A 90 7.98 -22.95 -11.38
N LEU A 91 8.71 -21.86 -11.21
CA LEU A 91 9.56 -21.26 -12.24
C LEU A 91 11.03 -21.46 -11.86
N CYS A 92 11.83 -22.06 -12.76
CA CYS A 92 13.24 -22.31 -12.55
C CYS A 92 14.12 -21.22 -13.16
N LEU A 93 15.32 -21.06 -12.62
CA LEU A 93 16.30 -20.08 -13.10
C LEU A 93 16.60 -20.26 -14.60
N GLY A 94 16.56 -19.17 -15.35
CA GLY A 94 16.83 -19.16 -16.80
C GLY A 94 15.66 -19.61 -17.69
N GLU A 95 14.55 -20.08 -17.11
CA GLU A 95 13.37 -20.41 -17.89
C GLU A 95 12.74 -19.17 -18.54
N LYS A 96 12.12 -19.38 -19.70
CA LYS A 96 11.32 -18.35 -20.36
C LYS A 96 9.90 -18.39 -19.81
N PHE A 97 9.37 -17.22 -19.51
CA PHE A 97 7.99 -17.06 -19.05
C PHE A 97 7.34 -15.83 -19.69
N THR A 98 6.06 -15.92 -20.00
CA THR A 98 5.35 -14.89 -20.75
C THR A 98 4.20 -14.31 -19.93
N PHE A 99 4.10 -13.00 -19.90
CA PHE A 99 2.89 -12.29 -19.49
C PHE A 99 2.13 -11.82 -20.73
N ASP A 100 0.83 -11.94 -20.73
CA ASP A 100 -0.03 -11.44 -21.80
C ASP A 100 -1.39 -10.94 -21.28
N LEU A 101 -2.19 -10.36 -22.17
CA LEU A 101 -3.54 -9.86 -21.85
C LEU A 101 -4.64 -10.93 -22.03
N ASN A 102 -4.28 -12.14 -22.42
CA ASN A 102 -5.22 -13.24 -22.60
C ASN A 102 -5.70 -13.77 -21.23
N LYS A 103 -7.00 -13.68 -20.98
CA LYS A 103 -7.63 -14.03 -19.70
C LYS A 103 -7.75 -15.54 -19.41
N ASN A 104 -7.30 -16.40 -20.32
CA ASN A 104 -7.24 -17.84 -20.06
C ASN A 104 -6.31 -18.11 -18.86
N LEU A 105 -6.59 -19.20 -18.18
CA LEU A 105 -5.77 -19.66 -17.07
C LEU A 105 -4.31 -19.84 -17.49
N GLY A 106 -3.40 -19.49 -16.62
CA GLY A 106 -1.96 -19.62 -16.81
C GLY A 106 -1.49 -21.07 -16.68
N ASP A 107 -0.29 -21.29 -17.17
CA ASP A 107 0.43 -22.56 -17.12
C ASP A 107 1.92 -22.32 -16.85
N LYS A 108 2.78 -23.33 -17.06
CA LYS A 108 4.24 -23.22 -16.88
C LYS A 108 4.94 -22.24 -17.84
N ASN A 109 4.26 -21.79 -18.90
CA ASN A 109 4.86 -20.94 -19.92
C ASN A 109 4.35 -19.50 -19.88
N ARG A 110 3.12 -19.28 -19.37
CA ARG A 110 2.48 -17.96 -19.40
C ARG A 110 1.43 -17.76 -18.31
N VAL A 111 1.15 -16.48 -18.02
CA VAL A 111 -0.01 -16.08 -17.22
C VAL A 111 -0.58 -14.75 -17.72
N CYS A 112 -1.89 -14.58 -17.56
CA CYS A 112 -2.55 -13.29 -17.80
C CYS A 112 -1.98 -12.23 -16.86
N LEU A 113 -1.66 -11.04 -17.39
CA LEU A 113 -1.36 -9.85 -16.61
C LEU A 113 -2.34 -8.74 -17.06
N PRO A 114 -3.51 -8.60 -16.42
CA PRO A 114 -4.61 -7.77 -16.91
C PRO A 114 -4.38 -6.27 -16.67
N HIS A 115 -3.16 -5.78 -16.98
CA HIS A 115 -2.67 -4.42 -16.71
C HIS A 115 -1.97 -3.86 -17.96
N PRO A 116 -2.72 -3.30 -18.93
CA PRO A 116 -2.16 -2.75 -20.18
C PRO A 116 -1.07 -1.70 -19.96
N GLU A 117 -1.13 -0.95 -18.87
CA GLU A 117 -0.15 0.06 -18.48
C GLU A 117 1.25 -0.51 -18.25
N ILE A 118 1.36 -1.77 -17.82
CA ILE A 118 2.65 -2.45 -17.69
C ILE A 118 3.24 -2.71 -19.08
N PHE A 119 2.41 -3.18 -20.02
CA PHE A 119 2.85 -3.45 -21.41
C PHE A 119 3.28 -2.17 -22.13
N GLN A 120 2.69 -1.02 -21.79
CA GLN A 120 3.07 0.28 -22.34
C GLN A 120 4.42 0.75 -21.78
N SER A 121 4.66 0.56 -20.48
CA SER A 121 5.79 1.15 -19.74
C SER A 121 7.02 0.25 -19.71
N ALA A 122 6.86 -1.09 -19.71
CA ALA A 122 7.96 -2.04 -19.64
C ALA A 122 8.89 -1.88 -20.84
N LYS A 123 10.19 -2.08 -20.62
CA LYS A 123 11.23 -2.06 -21.64
C LYS A 123 12.11 -3.30 -21.50
N LYS A 124 12.86 -3.63 -22.55
CA LYS A 124 13.89 -4.68 -22.49
C LYS A 124 14.84 -4.40 -21.33
N ASN A 125 15.19 -5.43 -20.60
CA ASN A 125 16.01 -5.45 -19.38
C ASN A 125 15.35 -4.92 -18.11
N HIS A 126 14.10 -4.39 -18.13
CA HIS A 126 13.36 -4.12 -16.91
C HIS A 126 13.09 -5.39 -16.11
N ILE A 127 12.96 -5.26 -14.82
CA ILE A 127 12.63 -6.36 -13.91
C ILE A 127 11.15 -6.31 -13.55
N LEU A 128 10.51 -7.46 -13.59
CA LEU A 128 9.19 -7.70 -13.00
C LEU A 128 9.37 -8.57 -11.76
N LEU A 129 8.80 -8.14 -10.64
CA LEU A 129 8.86 -8.85 -9.37
C LEU A 129 7.49 -9.43 -9.04
N ILE A 130 7.42 -10.68 -8.62
CA ILE A 130 6.18 -11.37 -8.26
C ILE A 130 6.26 -11.82 -6.80
N ASP A 131 5.09 -11.80 -6.12
CA ASP A 131 4.93 -12.21 -4.72
C ASP A 131 5.92 -11.49 -3.79
N ASP A 132 5.87 -10.15 -3.84
CA ASP A 132 6.72 -9.26 -3.04
C ASP A 132 8.23 -9.54 -3.25
N GLY A 133 8.62 -9.81 -4.51
CA GLY A 133 10.01 -9.98 -4.91
C GLY A 133 10.59 -11.38 -4.71
N LYS A 134 9.78 -12.37 -4.28
CA LYS A 134 10.24 -13.76 -4.15
C LYS A 134 10.64 -14.37 -5.49
N VAL A 135 9.95 -13.99 -6.57
CA VAL A 135 10.28 -14.37 -7.93
C VAL A 135 10.59 -13.12 -8.73
N ALA A 136 11.70 -13.14 -9.47
CA ALA A 136 12.11 -12.04 -10.34
C ALA A 136 12.28 -12.52 -11.77
N LEU A 137 11.78 -11.71 -12.71
CA LEU A 137 11.85 -11.98 -14.13
C LEU A 137 12.39 -10.75 -14.86
N LYS A 138 13.31 -10.97 -15.78
CA LYS A 138 13.88 -9.93 -16.63
C LYS A 138 13.21 -9.91 -17.99
N VAL A 139 12.70 -8.78 -18.41
CA VAL A 139 12.07 -8.59 -19.72
C VAL A 139 13.13 -8.78 -20.83
N THR A 140 12.91 -9.74 -21.70
CA THR A 140 13.76 -10.02 -22.87
C THR A 140 13.22 -9.39 -24.15
N ASN A 141 11.88 -9.41 -24.30
CA ASN A 141 11.19 -8.83 -25.43
C ASN A 141 9.77 -8.40 -25.04
N LYS A 142 9.16 -7.49 -25.82
CA LYS A 142 7.76 -7.10 -25.61
C LYS A 142 7.08 -6.65 -26.90
N THR A 143 5.76 -6.81 -26.93
CA THR A 143 4.83 -6.20 -27.88
C THR A 143 3.81 -5.33 -27.12
N SER A 144 2.71 -4.93 -27.76
CA SER A 144 1.61 -4.19 -27.12
C SER A 144 0.85 -5.02 -26.07
N ASP A 145 0.87 -6.32 -26.18
CA ASP A 145 0.00 -7.26 -25.43
C ASP A 145 0.72 -8.51 -24.90
N VAL A 146 2.04 -8.61 -25.15
CA VAL A 146 2.90 -9.72 -24.69
C VAL A 146 4.21 -9.17 -24.12
N ILE A 147 4.65 -9.68 -22.98
CA ILE A 147 5.97 -9.44 -22.38
C ILE A 147 6.64 -10.81 -22.18
N GLU A 148 7.73 -11.04 -22.90
CA GLU A 148 8.57 -12.22 -22.76
C GLU A 148 9.66 -11.94 -21.71
N CYS A 149 9.84 -12.86 -20.79
CA CYS A 149 10.78 -12.73 -19.69
C CYS A 149 11.67 -13.96 -19.56
N GLU A 150 12.80 -13.76 -18.91
CA GLU A 150 13.68 -14.81 -18.39
C GLU A 150 13.65 -14.76 -16.86
N VAL A 151 13.52 -15.90 -16.22
CA VAL A 151 13.50 -16.02 -14.74
C VAL A 151 14.91 -15.78 -14.20
N THR A 152 15.07 -14.72 -13.39
CA THR A 152 16.35 -14.37 -12.75
C THR A 152 16.40 -14.72 -11.26
N SER A 153 15.23 -14.87 -10.61
CA SER A 153 15.11 -15.45 -9.26
C SER A 153 13.97 -16.49 -9.30
N PRO A 154 14.27 -17.77 -9.09
CA PRO A 154 13.29 -18.85 -9.21
C PRO A 154 12.34 -18.90 -8.01
N GLY A 155 11.18 -19.56 -8.18
CA GLY A 155 10.23 -19.82 -7.10
C GLY A 155 8.82 -20.11 -7.59
N PHE A 156 7.92 -20.34 -6.63
CA PHE A 156 6.53 -20.69 -6.91
C PHE A 156 5.66 -19.44 -7.07
N VAL A 157 4.99 -19.33 -8.20
CA VAL A 157 4.01 -18.28 -8.51
C VAL A 157 2.61 -18.86 -8.46
N SER A 158 1.78 -18.42 -7.52
CA SER A 158 0.39 -18.82 -7.40
C SER A 158 -0.58 -17.75 -7.94
N ASP A 159 -1.86 -18.08 -7.90
CA ASP A 159 -2.96 -17.23 -8.37
C ASP A 159 -2.92 -15.84 -7.76
N LYS A 160 -3.22 -14.82 -8.57
CA LYS A 160 -3.45 -13.43 -8.15
C LYS A 160 -2.30 -12.80 -7.36
N LYS A 161 -1.07 -13.29 -7.55
CA LYS A 161 0.10 -12.70 -6.89
C LYS A 161 0.35 -11.27 -7.36
N GLY A 162 0.82 -10.45 -6.41
CA GLY A 162 1.23 -9.08 -6.70
C GLY A 162 2.37 -9.05 -7.71
N VAL A 163 2.32 -8.08 -8.63
CA VAL A 163 3.38 -7.81 -9.60
C VAL A 163 3.89 -6.40 -9.39
N ASN A 164 5.19 -6.25 -9.19
CA ASN A 164 5.87 -4.96 -9.04
C ASN A 164 6.77 -4.69 -10.25
N CYS A 165 6.86 -3.42 -10.64
CA CYS A 165 7.64 -2.95 -11.78
C CYS A 165 8.54 -1.80 -11.30
N PRO A 166 9.68 -2.10 -10.63
CA PRO A 166 10.53 -1.07 -10.02
C PRO A 166 11.11 -0.09 -11.03
N ASP A 167 11.41 -0.58 -12.25
CA ASP A 167 12.04 0.21 -13.31
C ASP A 167 11.05 1.05 -14.13
N SER A 168 9.75 1.02 -13.79
CA SER A 168 8.70 1.66 -14.60
C SER A 168 7.83 2.59 -13.78
N ILE A 169 7.64 3.81 -14.27
CA ILE A 169 6.57 4.69 -13.81
C ILE A 169 5.33 4.33 -14.62
N LEU A 170 4.29 3.87 -13.92
CA LEU A 170 3.05 3.45 -14.55
C LEU A 170 2.05 4.61 -14.61
N ASP A 171 1.37 4.76 -15.73
CA ASP A 171 0.29 5.74 -15.86
C ASP A 171 -1.02 5.16 -15.31
N LEU A 172 -1.09 5.10 -13.99
CA LEU A 172 -2.22 4.59 -13.22
C LEU A 172 -2.98 5.73 -12.58
N ALA A 173 -4.30 5.58 -12.52
CA ALA A 173 -5.10 6.43 -11.65
C ALA A 173 -4.72 6.18 -10.18
N PRO A 174 -4.58 7.24 -9.35
CA PRO A 174 -4.17 7.09 -7.96
C PRO A 174 -5.18 6.33 -7.11
N LEU A 175 -6.46 6.32 -7.53
CA LEU A 175 -7.54 5.56 -6.90
C LEU A 175 -8.24 4.66 -7.90
N THR A 176 -8.40 3.40 -7.52
CA THR A 176 -9.29 2.47 -8.21
C THR A 176 -10.76 2.82 -7.98
N LEU A 177 -11.69 2.19 -8.73
CA LEU A 177 -13.12 2.32 -8.47
C LEU A 177 -13.52 1.82 -7.08
N LYS A 178 -12.79 0.83 -6.57
CA LYS A 178 -12.95 0.35 -5.18
C LYS A 178 -12.52 1.42 -4.20
N ASP A 179 -11.33 2.00 -4.39
CA ASP A 179 -10.80 3.03 -3.49
C ASP A 179 -11.70 4.26 -3.41
N LYS A 180 -12.32 4.67 -4.51
CA LYS A 180 -13.29 5.79 -4.51
C LYS A 180 -14.51 5.49 -3.64
N ARG A 181 -15.06 4.28 -3.73
CA ARG A 181 -16.19 3.85 -2.86
C ARG A 181 -15.76 3.74 -1.41
N ASP A 182 -14.58 3.18 -1.16
CA ASP A 182 -14.02 3.07 0.18
C ASP A 182 -13.76 4.45 0.79
N LEU A 183 -13.21 5.39 0.00
CA LEU A 183 -12.95 6.76 0.42
C LEU A 183 -14.24 7.47 0.89
N ASP A 184 -15.28 7.44 0.08
CA ASP A 184 -16.56 8.05 0.44
C ASP A 184 -17.13 7.41 1.72
N PHE A 185 -17.13 6.09 1.80
CA PHE A 185 -17.62 5.36 2.96
C PHE A 185 -16.87 5.72 4.26
N VAL A 186 -15.54 5.77 4.25
CA VAL A 186 -14.78 6.07 5.47
C VAL A 186 -14.82 7.55 5.84
N CYS A 187 -14.95 8.44 4.86
CA CYS A 187 -15.20 9.85 5.11
C CYS A 187 -16.56 10.07 5.78
N ASP A 188 -17.61 9.37 5.34
CA ASP A 188 -18.94 9.44 5.96
C ASP A 188 -18.95 8.85 7.37
N LEU A 189 -18.07 7.89 7.67
CA LEU A 189 -17.87 7.41 9.04
C LEU A 189 -17.16 8.44 9.94
N GLY A 190 -16.44 9.39 9.39
CA GLY A 190 -15.66 10.37 10.14
C GLY A 190 -14.33 9.82 10.65
N VAL A 191 -13.52 9.24 9.75
CA VAL A 191 -12.12 8.92 10.05
C VAL A 191 -11.27 10.19 10.07
N ASP A 192 -10.14 10.15 10.76
CA ASP A 192 -9.31 11.35 10.93
C ASP A 192 -8.28 11.48 9.80
N TRP A 193 -7.79 10.36 9.27
CA TRP A 193 -6.74 10.32 8.27
C TRP A 193 -7.02 9.25 7.21
N ILE A 194 -6.59 9.58 5.97
CA ILE A 194 -6.57 8.65 4.83
C ILE A 194 -5.12 8.40 4.43
N ALA A 195 -4.69 7.16 4.41
CA ALA A 195 -3.41 6.78 3.82
C ALA A 195 -3.60 6.33 2.37
N LEU A 196 -2.78 6.91 1.48
CA LEU A 196 -2.79 6.66 0.04
C LEU A 196 -1.65 5.72 -0.33
N SER A 197 -1.99 4.54 -0.82
CA SER A 197 -1.02 3.55 -1.32
C SER A 197 -0.55 3.89 -2.73
N PHE A 198 0.67 3.50 -3.05
CA PHE A 198 1.29 3.60 -4.38
C PHE A 198 1.34 5.02 -4.97
N VAL A 199 1.52 6.04 -4.13
CA VAL A 199 1.77 7.41 -4.58
C VAL A 199 3.04 7.45 -5.42
N GLN A 200 2.98 8.06 -6.60
CA GLN A 200 4.11 8.22 -7.50
C GLN A 200 4.45 9.69 -7.78
N ARG A 201 3.47 10.59 -7.72
CA ARG A 201 3.58 11.99 -8.14
C ARG A 201 2.73 12.91 -7.26
N ALA A 202 3.11 14.17 -7.15
CA ALA A 202 2.32 15.20 -6.45
C ALA A 202 0.91 15.38 -7.02
N LYS A 203 0.72 15.13 -8.32
CA LYS A 203 -0.58 15.16 -9.00
C LYS A 203 -1.57 14.16 -8.37
N ASP A 204 -1.09 12.99 -8.00
CA ASP A 204 -1.92 11.93 -7.42
C ASP A 204 -2.62 12.42 -6.14
N ILE A 205 -1.92 13.20 -5.31
CA ILE A 205 -2.43 13.74 -4.06
C ILE A 205 -3.42 14.88 -4.32
N LYS A 206 -3.13 15.74 -5.30
CA LYS A 206 -4.03 16.86 -5.67
C LYS A 206 -5.41 16.35 -6.10
N GLU A 207 -5.46 15.30 -6.92
CA GLU A 207 -6.72 14.68 -7.37
C GLU A 207 -7.54 14.17 -6.18
N ILE A 208 -6.88 13.56 -5.20
CA ILE A 208 -7.54 13.01 -4.02
C ILE A 208 -8.00 14.12 -3.07
N LYS A 209 -7.24 15.20 -2.90
CA LYS A 209 -7.65 16.36 -2.10
C LYS A 209 -8.99 16.94 -2.57
N VAL A 210 -9.20 17.00 -3.88
CA VAL A 210 -10.47 17.46 -4.44
C VAL A 210 -11.63 16.53 -4.03
N LEU A 211 -11.45 15.22 -4.14
CA LEU A 211 -12.45 14.23 -3.74
C LEU A 211 -12.71 14.23 -2.23
N LEU A 212 -11.65 14.42 -1.46
CA LEU A 212 -11.73 14.41 0.00
C LEU A 212 -12.47 15.61 0.56
N ASN A 213 -12.38 16.77 -0.09
CA ASN A 213 -13.05 18.02 0.31
C ASN A 213 -12.85 18.36 1.80
N ASN A 214 -11.63 18.26 2.27
CA ASN A 214 -11.21 18.53 3.66
C ASN A 214 -11.91 17.66 4.75
N ARG A 215 -12.49 16.51 4.38
CA ARG A 215 -13.14 15.59 5.33
C ARG A 215 -12.16 14.82 6.24
N ALA A 216 -10.90 14.67 5.82
CA ALA A 216 -9.83 14.03 6.59
C ALA A 216 -8.45 14.53 6.13
N GLY A 217 -7.41 14.31 6.94
CA GLY A 217 -6.01 14.55 6.53
C GLY A 217 -5.50 13.46 5.59
N ILE A 218 -4.50 13.78 4.77
CA ILE A 218 -3.88 12.86 3.81
C ILE A 218 -2.48 12.47 4.26
N ILE A 219 -2.23 11.15 4.35
CA ILE A 219 -0.91 10.56 4.51
C ILE A 219 -0.51 9.89 3.22
N SER A 220 0.54 10.39 2.57
CA SER A 220 1.10 9.74 1.38
C SER A 220 2.05 8.62 1.76
N LYS A 221 1.80 7.41 1.24
CA LYS A 221 2.67 6.26 1.48
C LYS A 221 3.80 6.26 0.43
N ILE A 222 5.03 6.33 0.92
CA ILE A 222 6.23 6.28 0.09
C ILE A 222 6.64 4.82 -0.01
N GLU A 223 6.25 4.20 -1.12
CA GLU A 223 6.35 2.76 -1.39
C GLU A 223 7.18 2.46 -2.64
N LYS A 224 7.42 3.48 -3.47
CA LYS A 224 8.06 3.32 -4.78
C LYS A 224 9.32 4.18 -4.91
N PRO A 225 10.33 3.72 -5.66
CA PRO A 225 11.53 4.51 -5.98
C PRO A 225 11.17 5.87 -6.59
N SER A 226 10.22 5.90 -7.53
CA SER A 226 9.75 7.13 -8.18
C SER A 226 9.20 8.17 -7.20
N ALA A 227 8.55 7.74 -6.10
CA ALA A 227 8.10 8.65 -5.06
C ALA A 227 9.25 9.21 -4.21
N VAL A 228 10.34 8.44 -4.06
CA VAL A 228 11.55 8.90 -3.37
C VAL A 228 12.28 9.98 -4.18
N ASP A 229 12.27 9.87 -5.51
CA ASP A 229 12.93 10.82 -6.41
C ASP A 229 12.25 12.19 -6.43
N VAL A 230 10.91 12.22 -6.34
CA VAL A 230 10.10 13.46 -6.34
C VAL A 230 9.51 13.78 -4.97
N PHE A 231 10.17 13.33 -3.90
CA PHE A 231 9.64 13.38 -2.53
C PHE A 231 9.26 14.79 -2.06
N ASP A 232 10.04 15.82 -2.41
CA ASP A 232 9.74 17.21 -2.03
C ASP A 232 8.38 17.67 -2.57
N GLU A 233 8.10 17.35 -3.82
CA GLU A 233 6.82 17.70 -4.47
C GLU A 233 5.64 16.96 -3.81
N ILE A 234 5.84 15.68 -3.48
CA ILE A 234 4.85 14.86 -2.76
C ILE A 234 4.60 15.44 -1.37
N LEU A 235 5.66 15.78 -0.65
CA LEU A 235 5.58 16.32 0.71
C LEU A 235 4.80 17.63 0.73
N ASP A 236 5.02 18.54 -0.23
CA ASP A 236 4.31 19.82 -0.34
C ASP A 236 2.79 19.65 -0.55
N GLN A 237 2.35 18.51 -1.04
CA GLN A 237 0.95 18.22 -1.24
C GLN A 237 0.33 17.34 -0.14
N SER A 238 1.13 16.77 0.75
CA SER A 238 0.67 15.84 1.79
C SER A 238 0.46 16.58 3.11
N ASP A 239 -0.39 16.05 3.98
CA ASP A 239 -0.51 16.50 5.38
C ASP A 239 0.39 15.66 6.30
N GLY A 240 0.83 14.51 5.81
CA GLY A 240 1.79 13.63 6.45
C GLY A 240 2.32 12.59 5.47
N ILE A 241 3.34 11.84 5.87
CA ILE A 241 3.92 10.75 5.10
C ILE A 241 3.99 9.45 5.89
N MET A 242 3.94 8.33 5.18
CA MET A 242 4.26 7.01 5.72
C MET A 242 5.40 6.41 4.89
N VAL A 243 6.52 6.13 5.53
CA VAL A 243 7.62 5.39 4.89
C VAL A 243 7.31 3.91 5.01
N ALA A 244 6.79 3.32 3.94
CA ALA A 244 6.40 1.91 3.87
C ALA A 244 7.62 1.05 3.53
N ARG A 245 8.41 0.69 4.55
CA ARG A 245 9.71 0.00 4.38
C ARG A 245 9.58 -1.36 3.70
N GLY A 246 8.50 -2.09 4.00
CA GLY A 246 8.22 -3.39 3.37
C GLY A 246 8.11 -3.27 1.86
N ASP A 247 7.22 -2.38 1.39
CA ASP A 247 6.98 -2.17 -0.05
C ASP A 247 8.19 -1.55 -0.75
N LEU A 248 8.88 -0.58 -0.11
CA LEU A 248 10.13 -0.03 -0.64
C LEU A 248 11.23 -1.10 -0.79
N GLY A 249 11.34 -2.02 0.18
CA GLY A 249 12.33 -3.11 0.15
C GLY A 249 12.02 -4.21 -0.86
N VAL A 250 10.81 -4.23 -1.45
CA VAL A 250 10.49 -5.06 -2.61
C VAL A 250 11.11 -4.48 -3.89
N GLU A 251 11.03 -3.16 -4.05
CA GLU A 251 11.44 -2.48 -5.30
C GLU A 251 12.86 -1.88 -5.24
N LEU A 252 13.50 -1.84 -4.08
CA LEU A 252 14.85 -1.33 -3.85
C LEU A 252 15.72 -2.38 -3.14
N PRO A 253 17.05 -2.34 -3.30
CA PRO A 253 17.94 -3.11 -2.45
C PRO A 253 17.66 -2.82 -0.97
N ILE A 254 17.53 -3.87 -0.16
CA ILE A 254 17.08 -3.75 1.23
C ILE A 254 17.99 -2.84 2.08
N GLU A 255 19.28 -2.83 1.77
CA GLU A 255 20.28 -1.95 2.39
C GLU A 255 20.11 -0.47 2.05
N ALA A 256 19.39 -0.14 0.96
CA ALA A 256 19.09 1.24 0.57
C ALA A 256 17.92 1.83 1.39
N VAL A 257 17.05 0.98 1.96
CA VAL A 257 15.84 1.43 2.66
C VAL A 257 16.15 2.26 3.92
N PRO A 258 17.07 1.85 4.84
CA PRO A 258 17.35 2.62 6.05
C PRO A 258 17.89 4.05 5.78
N PRO A 259 18.88 4.28 4.89
CA PRO A 259 19.32 5.65 4.59
C PRO A 259 18.23 6.48 3.91
N ILE A 260 17.42 5.90 3.02
CA ILE A 260 16.27 6.58 2.41
C ILE A 260 15.28 7.00 3.49
N GLN A 261 14.84 6.09 4.36
CA GLN A 261 13.95 6.41 5.47
C GLN A 261 14.48 7.57 6.30
N LYS A 262 15.76 7.53 6.69
CA LYS A 262 16.38 8.57 7.50
C LYS A 262 16.33 9.93 6.81
N ARG A 263 16.63 9.98 5.50
CA ARG A 263 16.54 11.19 4.68
C ARG A 263 15.11 11.74 4.63
N LEU A 264 14.12 10.89 4.32
CA LEU A 264 12.72 11.30 4.20
C LEU A 264 12.17 11.83 5.52
N VAL A 265 12.47 11.15 6.65
CA VAL A 265 12.06 11.57 7.98
C VAL A 265 12.69 12.91 8.35
N MET A 266 13.97 13.14 8.04
CA MET A 266 14.65 14.41 8.29
C MET A 266 14.00 15.55 7.50
N MET A 267 13.76 15.38 6.20
CA MET A 267 13.11 16.38 5.33
C MET A 267 11.71 16.71 5.84
N ASN A 268 10.92 15.70 6.20
CA ASN A 268 9.59 15.86 6.76
C ASN A 268 9.61 16.62 8.11
N THR A 269 10.54 16.27 8.99
CA THR A 269 10.69 16.94 10.30
C THR A 269 11.04 18.41 10.17
N LEU A 270 11.91 18.78 9.24
CA LEU A 270 12.27 20.18 8.97
C LEU A 270 11.06 21.02 8.51
N ARG A 271 10.10 20.41 7.84
CA ARG A 271 8.86 21.05 7.39
C ARG A 271 7.71 20.93 8.41
N ARG A 272 7.91 20.26 9.55
CA ARG A 272 6.94 20.05 10.64
C ARG A 272 5.71 19.23 10.26
N TYR A 273 5.82 18.32 9.30
CA TYR A 273 4.74 17.40 8.95
C TYR A 273 4.74 16.13 9.82
N ILE A 274 3.61 15.42 9.82
CA ILE A 274 3.48 14.11 10.48
C ILE A 274 4.19 13.05 9.65
N HIS A 275 4.92 12.13 10.29
CA HIS A 275 5.47 10.96 9.62
C HIS A 275 5.19 9.66 10.39
N LEU A 276 4.99 8.59 9.62
CA LEU A 276 4.81 7.24 10.09
C LEU A 276 5.86 6.32 9.45
N ASN A 277 6.32 5.32 10.22
CA ASN A 277 7.19 4.24 9.73
C ASN A 277 6.44 2.93 9.90
N SER A 278 6.40 2.12 8.84
CA SER A 278 5.76 0.81 8.82
C SER A 278 6.73 -0.27 8.33
#